data_fdce88568ef9290f36b7084074221d29
#
_entry.id   fdce88568ef9290f36b7084074221d29
#
_cell.length_a   1.000
_cell.length_b   1.000
_cell.length_c   1.000
_cell.angle_alpha   90.00
_cell.angle_beta   90.00
_cell.angle_gamma   90.00
#
_symmetry.space_group_name_H-M   'P 1'
#
loop_
_entity.id
_entity.type
_entity.pdbx_description
1 polymer ?
#
loop_
_entity_poly.entity_id
_entity_poly.type
_entity_poly.pdbx_seq_one_letter_code
_entity_poly.pdbx_strand_id
1 'polypeptide(L)'
;MGHKGSKEKTRSRIIESAKKLFAEQGYQKTTVVDISKQAGLSEAALYEYFQGKEDLLLTIPDLWVSELLGDLEGQLFGIKGAVNKLRKYLWWYLRRIEQSPLDAKIVYLFLKTNANFMNTEVYSNVRKLYAYLINIFEEGKGTGEMKPDLDPYAARNIFIGTVDHIVTRWLLKDMSYSLFDNLEEVFGLMADAFRANHTAPSATSAHKDVEVHEGSERKPGNQASGPERPDMEMP
;
A
#
# COMPACT_ATOMS: atom_id res chain seq x y z
N MET A 1 -25.99 -31.16 3.62
CA MET A 1 -24.65 -30.53 3.55
C MET A 1 -24.12 -30.32 2.11
N GLY A 2 -24.68 -30.90 1.05
CA GLY A 2 -24.16 -30.83 -0.34
C GLY A 2 -24.38 -29.51 -1.11
N HIS A 3 -25.42 -28.75 -0.80
CA HIS A 3 -25.83 -27.58 -1.62
C HIS A 3 -24.95 -26.33 -1.42
N LYS A 4 -24.43 -26.09 -0.21
CA LYS A 4 -23.58 -24.94 0.11
C LYS A 4 -22.21 -25.05 -0.56
N GLY A 5 -21.62 -26.26 -0.59
CA GLY A 5 -20.32 -26.49 -1.24
C GLY A 5 -20.39 -26.41 -2.77
N SER A 6 -21.54 -26.71 -3.38
CA SER A 6 -21.75 -26.57 -4.83
C SER A 6 -21.85 -25.12 -5.26
N LYS A 7 -22.55 -24.27 -4.49
CA LYS A 7 -22.68 -22.83 -4.75
C LYS A 7 -21.33 -22.13 -4.64
N GLU A 8 -20.54 -22.44 -3.61
CA GLU A 8 -19.21 -21.85 -3.43
C GLU A 8 -18.26 -22.23 -4.57
N LYS A 9 -18.25 -23.48 -4.99
CA LYS A 9 -17.45 -23.93 -6.15
C LYS A 9 -17.85 -23.19 -7.43
N THR A 10 -19.14 -22.97 -7.66
CA THR A 10 -19.62 -22.22 -8.83
C THR A 10 -19.20 -20.76 -8.76
N ARG A 11 -19.34 -20.12 -7.58
CA ARG A 11 -18.89 -18.75 -7.35
C ARG A 11 -17.39 -18.58 -7.63
N SER A 12 -16.56 -19.47 -7.09
CA SER A 12 -15.10 -19.46 -7.32
C SER A 12 -14.76 -19.64 -8.80
N ARG A 13 -15.47 -20.52 -9.52
CA ARG A 13 -15.24 -20.74 -10.95
C ARG A 13 -15.57 -19.49 -11.79
N ILE A 14 -16.62 -18.73 -11.44
CA ILE A 14 -16.94 -17.46 -12.10
C ILE A 14 -15.82 -16.44 -11.85
N ILE A 15 -15.37 -16.31 -10.60
CA ILE A 15 -14.28 -15.41 -10.23
C ILE A 15 -13.00 -15.71 -11.01
N GLU A 16 -12.57 -16.97 -11.05
CA GLU A 16 -11.35 -17.37 -11.77
C GLU A 16 -11.48 -17.15 -13.29
N SER A 17 -12.67 -17.37 -13.85
CA SER A 17 -12.93 -17.08 -15.27
C SER A 17 -12.85 -15.57 -15.55
N ALA A 18 -13.43 -14.74 -14.70
CA ALA A 18 -13.35 -13.29 -14.81
C ALA A 18 -11.92 -12.78 -14.67
N LYS A 19 -11.16 -13.26 -13.66
CA LYS A 19 -9.74 -12.94 -13.46
C LYS A 19 -8.93 -13.16 -14.73
N LYS A 20 -9.07 -14.34 -15.30
CA LYS A 20 -8.33 -14.73 -16.51
C LYS A 20 -8.67 -13.80 -17.68
N LEU A 21 -9.95 -13.60 -17.97
CA LEU A 21 -10.39 -12.75 -19.08
C LEU A 21 -10.00 -11.29 -18.88
N PHE A 22 -10.15 -10.73 -17.68
CA PHE A 22 -9.73 -9.36 -17.39
C PHE A 22 -8.21 -9.19 -17.59
N ALA A 23 -7.41 -10.16 -17.18
CA ALA A 23 -5.96 -10.10 -17.31
C ALA A 23 -5.47 -10.29 -18.74
N GLU A 24 -6.15 -11.13 -19.55
CA GLU A 24 -5.76 -11.46 -20.93
C GLU A 24 -6.20 -10.41 -21.95
N GLN A 25 -7.45 -9.97 -21.91
CA GLN A 25 -8.03 -9.07 -22.92
C GLN A 25 -8.45 -7.70 -22.39
N GLY A 26 -8.31 -7.48 -21.08
CA GLY A 26 -8.67 -6.24 -20.38
C GLY A 26 -10.14 -6.18 -19.98
N TYR A 27 -10.41 -5.36 -18.95
CA TYR A 27 -11.76 -5.17 -18.39
C TYR A 27 -12.77 -4.67 -19.43
N GLN A 28 -12.39 -3.69 -20.26
CA GLN A 28 -13.31 -3.06 -21.20
C GLN A 28 -13.83 -4.04 -22.29
N LYS A 29 -12.97 -4.91 -22.78
CA LYS A 29 -13.30 -5.87 -23.83
C LYS A 29 -14.02 -7.11 -23.33
N THR A 30 -13.95 -7.41 -22.03
CA THR A 30 -14.59 -8.58 -21.43
C THR A 30 -16.07 -8.32 -21.23
N THR A 31 -16.92 -9.29 -21.59
CA THR A 31 -18.37 -9.25 -21.39
C THR A 31 -18.82 -10.32 -20.39
N VAL A 32 -20.04 -10.16 -19.83
CA VAL A 32 -20.65 -11.18 -18.96
C VAL A 32 -20.86 -12.49 -19.75
N VAL A 33 -21.15 -12.40 -21.04
CA VAL A 33 -21.27 -13.55 -21.94
C VAL A 33 -19.97 -14.34 -22.01
N ASP A 34 -18.83 -13.65 -22.17
CA ASP A 34 -17.51 -14.30 -22.20
C ASP A 34 -17.21 -15.02 -20.89
N ILE A 35 -17.49 -14.34 -19.76
CA ILE A 35 -17.25 -14.88 -18.41
C ILE A 35 -18.13 -16.11 -18.16
N SER A 36 -19.42 -16.05 -18.47
CA SER A 36 -20.34 -17.16 -18.29
C SER A 36 -19.93 -18.37 -19.13
N LYS A 37 -19.58 -18.13 -20.40
CA LYS A 37 -19.08 -19.17 -21.32
C LYS A 37 -17.79 -19.81 -20.80
N GLN A 38 -16.82 -19.00 -20.37
CA GLN A 38 -15.56 -19.48 -19.80
C GLN A 38 -15.79 -20.28 -18.50
N ALA A 39 -16.77 -19.88 -17.69
CA ALA A 39 -17.16 -20.58 -16.48
C ALA A 39 -18.02 -21.84 -16.73
N GLY A 40 -18.42 -22.12 -17.98
CA GLY A 40 -19.32 -23.23 -18.32
C GLY A 40 -20.73 -23.06 -17.74
N LEU A 41 -21.27 -21.84 -17.79
CA LEU A 41 -22.59 -21.47 -17.26
C LEU A 41 -23.37 -20.65 -18.29
N SER A 42 -24.71 -20.56 -18.10
CA SER A 42 -25.51 -19.56 -18.76
C SER A 42 -25.33 -18.17 -18.13
N GLU A 43 -25.63 -17.11 -18.86
CA GLU A 43 -25.62 -15.74 -18.29
C GLU A 43 -26.61 -15.64 -17.14
N ALA A 44 -27.81 -16.22 -17.26
CA ALA A 44 -28.81 -16.23 -16.19
C ALA A 44 -28.24 -16.86 -14.90
N ALA A 45 -27.49 -17.95 -15.00
CA ALA A 45 -26.84 -18.58 -13.86
C ALA A 45 -25.72 -17.73 -13.27
N LEU A 46 -25.01 -16.93 -14.08
CA LEU A 46 -24.01 -15.99 -13.56
C LEU A 46 -24.68 -14.88 -12.75
N TYR A 47 -25.80 -14.34 -13.24
CA TYR A 47 -26.53 -13.28 -12.54
C TYR A 47 -27.14 -13.71 -11.19
N GLU A 48 -27.23 -15.01 -10.91
CA GLU A 48 -27.57 -15.50 -9.56
C GLU A 48 -26.46 -15.28 -8.52
N TYR A 49 -25.23 -15.00 -8.95
CA TYR A 49 -24.04 -14.83 -8.09
C TYR A 49 -23.50 -13.40 -8.10
N PHE A 50 -23.57 -12.71 -9.23
CA PHE A 50 -22.97 -11.39 -9.44
C PHE A 50 -23.89 -10.49 -10.26
N GLN A 51 -23.94 -9.20 -9.91
CA GLN A 51 -24.79 -8.22 -10.61
C GLN A 51 -24.24 -7.85 -11.99
N GLY A 52 -23.00 -8.20 -12.30
CA GLY A 52 -22.36 -7.94 -13.58
C GLY A 52 -20.84 -7.96 -13.48
N LYS A 53 -20.18 -7.49 -14.54
CA LYS A 53 -18.72 -7.50 -14.60
C LYS A 53 -18.07 -6.47 -13.65
N GLU A 54 -18.77 -5.40 -13.28
CA GLU A 54 -18.29 -4.41 -12.32
C GLU A 54 -18.27 -4.99 -10.90
N ASP A 55 -19.30 -5.72 -10.51
CA ASP A 55 -19.35 -6.46 -9.24
C ASP A 55 -18.17 -7.47 -9.15
N LEU A 56 -17.87 -8.17 -10.24
CA LEU A 56 -16.69 -9.04 -10.32
C LEU A 56 -15.38 -8.28 -10.21
N LEU A 57 -15.27 -7.11 -10.86
CA LEU A 57 -14.07 -6.28 -10.79
C LEU A 57 -13.78 -5.81 -9.36
N LEU A 58 -14.80 -5.57 -8.55
CA LEU A 58 -14.66 -5.19 -7.15
C LEU A 58 -14.47 -6.40 -6.22
N THR A 59 -15.18 -7.50 -6.49
CA THR A 59 -15.10 -8.72 -5.67
C THR A 59 -13.70 -9.36 -5.70
N ILE A 60 -13.05 -9.40 -6.86
CA ILE A 60 -11.74 -10.03 -7.02
C ILE A 60 -10.68 -9.37 -6.13
N PRO A 61 -10.47 -8.05 -6.21
CA PRO A 61 -9.52 -7.37 -5.35
C PRO A 61 -9.88 -7.43 -3.87
N ASP A 62 -11.17 -7.40 -3.53
CA ASP A 62 -11.60 -7.45 -2.13
C ASP A 62 -11.20 -8.77 -1.46
N LEU A 63 -11.40 -9.89 -2.14
CA LEU A 63 -10.95 -11.19 -1.67
C LEU A 63 -9.43 -11.23 -1.48
N TRP A 64 -8.67 -10.75 -2.46
CA TRP A 64 -7.22 -10.73 -2.40
C TRP A 64 -6.68 -9.82 -1.28
N VAL A 65 -7.23 -8.62 -1.13
CA VAL A 65 -6.84 -7.69 -0.05
C VAL A 65 -7.21 -8.26 1.33
N SER A 66 -8.35 -8.95 1.44
CA SER A 66 -8.76 -9.62 2.68
C SER A 66 -7.79 -10.74 3.07
N GLU A 67 -7.30 -11.53 2.11
CA GLU A 67 -6.24 -12.52 2.34
C GLU A 67 -4.93 -11.87 2.81
N LEU A 68 -4.53 -10.76 2.17
CA LEU A 68 -3.35 -10.01 2.58
C LEU A 68 -3.46 -9.51 4.02
N LEU A 69 -4.61 -8.95 4.39
CA LEU A 69 -4.86 -8.48 5.76
C LEU A 69 -4.80 -9.62 6.78
N GLY A 70 -5.36 -10.78 6.45
CA GLY A 70 -5.36 -11.96 7.33
C GLY A 70 -3.96 -12.53 7.57
N ASP A 71 -3.03 -12.35 6.63
CA ASP A 71 -1.66 -12.86 6.71
C ASP A 71 -0.67 -11.86 7.35
N LEU A 72 -0.86 -10.57 7.13
CA LEU A 72 0.12 -9.52 7.43
C LEU A 72 0.58 -9.50 8.90
N GLU A 73 -0.34 -9.63 9.84
CA GLU A 73 0.00 -9.61 11.27
C GLU A 73 0.92 -10.76 11.64
N GLY A 74 0.64 -11.97 11.13
CA GLY A 74 1.49 -13.13 11.29
C GLY A 74 2.88 -12.95 10.68
N GLN A 75 2.97 -12.27 9.52
CA GLN A 75 4.24 -11.98 8.86
C GLN A 75 5.13 -11.01 9.64
N LEU A 76 4.53 -10.08 10.37
CA LEU A 76 5.26 -9.09 11.17
C LEU A 76 5.50 -9.55 12.62
N PHE A 77 4.85 -10.63 13.05
CA PHE A 77 5.00 -11.15 14.40
C PHE A 77 6.47 -11.52 14.72
N GLY A 78 6.94 -11.06 15.87
CA GLY A 78 8.31 -11.33 16.33
C GLY A 78 9.42 -10.51 15.65
N ILE A 79 9.10 -9.71 14.63
CA ILE A 79 10.07 -8.81 14.00
C ILE A 79 10.31 -7.61 14.92
N LYS A 80 11.56 -7.40 15.31
CA LYS A 80 11.99 -6.26 16.13
C LYS A 80 12.54 -5.13 15.25
N GLY A 81 12.19 -3.89 15.61
CA GLY A 81 12.63 -2.68 14.93
C GLY A 81 11.78 -2.31 13.73
N ALA A 82 11.44 -1.03 13.65
CA ALA A 82 10.55 -0.48 12.63
C ALA A 82 11.11 -0.64 11.21
N VAL A 83 12.42 -0.41 11.03
CA VAL A 83 13.09 -0.57 9.73
C VAL A 83 13.03 -2.03 9.26
N ASN A 84 13.20 -3.01 10.16
CA ASN A 84 13.09 -4.42 9.83
C ASN A 84 11.65 -4.82 9.47
N LYS A 85 10.65 -4.25 10.17
CA LYS A 85 9.23 -4.45 9.84
C LYS A 85 8.89 -3.89 8.46
N LEU A 86 9.39 -2.70 8.09
CA LEU A 86 9.21 -2.13 6.75
C LEU A 86 9.86 -3.02 5.68
N ARG A 87 11.07 -3.51 5.92
CA ARG A 87 11.75 -4.45 5.00
C ARG A 87 10.92 -5.72 4.81
N LYS A 88 10.48 -6.33 5.92
CA LYS A 88 9.65 -7.55 5.88
C LYS A 88 8.32 -7.29 5.17
N TYR A 89 7.66 -6.15 5.43
CA TYR A 89 6.44 -5.76 4.74
C TYR A 89 6.66 -5.68 3.23
N LEU A 90 7.70 -4.97 2.78
CA LEU A 90 8.04 -4.83 1.37
C LEU A 90 8.25 -6.18 0.68
N TRP A 91 9.12 -7.01 1.25
CA TRP A 91 9.42 -8.35 0.72
C TRP A 91 8.18 -9.24 0.67
N TRP A 92 7.41 -9.28 1.75
CA TRP A 92 6.18 -10.05 1.82
C TRP A 92 5.17 -9.58 0.78
N TYR A 93 4.95 -8.28 0.66
CA TYR A 93 3.96 -7.72 -0.25
C TYR A 93 4.32 -8.00 -1.72
N LEU A 94 5.57 -7.78 -2.12
CA LEU A 94 6.02 -8.09 -3.47
C LEU A 94 5.97 -9.60 -3.76
N ARG A 95 6.25 -10.45 -2.76
CA ARG A 95 6.10 -11.89 -2.91
C ARG A 95 4.65 -12.30 -3.16
N ARG A 96 3.70 -11.68 -2.47
CA ARG A 96 2.27 -11.92 -2.69
C ARG A 96 1.83 -11.48 -4.09
N ILE A 97 2.37 -10.36 -4.58
CA ILE A 97 2.14 -9.90 -5.97
C ILE A 97 2.68 -10.91 -6.98
N GLU A 98 3.91 -11.38 -6.80
CA GLU A 98 4.52 -12.37 -7.70
C GLU A 98 3.75 -13.70 -7.72
N GLN A 99 3.20 -14.11 -6.58
CA GLN A 99 2.37 -15.33 -6.45
C GLN A 99 0.98 -15.20 -7.05
N SER A 100 0.44 -13.97 -7.15
CA SER A 100 -0.92 -13.69 -7.65
C SER A 100 -0.92 -12.61 -8.72
N PRO A 101 -0.20 -12.82 -9.85
CA PRO A 101 0.01 -11.77 -10.85
C PRO A 101 -1.28 -11.32 -11.55
N LEU A 102 -2.29 -12.19 -11.67
CA LEU A 102 -3.58 -11.82 -12.25
C LEU A 102 -4.36 -10.88 -11.33
N ASP A 103 -4.37 -11.13 -10.02
CA ASP A 103 -4.98 -10.24 -9.02
C ASP A 103 -4.26 -8.88 -9.01
N ALA A 104 -2.92 -8.90 -9.01
CA ALA A 104 -2.13 -7.69 -9.10
C ALA A 104 -2.43 -6.88 -10.37
N LYS A 105 -2.54 -7.54 -11.53
CA LYS A 105 -2.88 -6.89 -12.80
C LYS A 105 -4.25 -6.20 -12.73
N ILE A 106 -5.25 -6.84 -12.13
CA ILE A 106 -6.58 -6.27 -11.93
C ILE A 106 -6.52 -5.04 -11.01
N VAL A 107 -5.83 -5.13 -9.88
CA VAL A 107 -5.70 -4.03 -8.92
C VAL A 107 -4.96 -2.85 -9.52
N TYR A 108 -3.77 -3.09 -10.09
CA TYR A 108 -2.86 -2.03 -10.50
C TYR A 108 -3.22 -1.38 -11.83
N LEU A 109 -3.77 -2.14 -12.79
CA LEU A 109 -4.02 -1.63 -14.14
C LEU A 109 -5.49 -1.28 -14.40
N PHE A 110 -6.43 -1.82 -13.61
CA PHE A 110 -7.85 -1.56 -13.85
C PHE A 110 -8.55 -0.90 -12.66
N LEU A 111 -8.32 -1.37 -11.43
CA LEU A 111 -9.04 -0.87 -10.27
C LEU A 111 -8.51 0.50 -9.82
N LYS A 112 -7.20 0.67 -9.64
CA LYS A 112 -6.60 1.95 -9.20
C LYS A 112 -6.85 3.11 -10.16
N THR A 113 -7.17 2.83 -11.41
CA THR A 113 -7.52 3.84 -12.43
C THR A 113 -9.01 4.12 -12.50
N ASN A 114 -9.83 3.43 -11.73
CA ASN A 114 -11.28 3.64 -11.68
C ASN A 114 -11.60 4.84 -10.77
N ALA A 115 -12.29 5.86 -11.30
CA ALA A 115 -12.62 7.07 -10.56
C ALA A 115 -13.46 6.79 -9.28
N ASN A 116 -14.23 5.70 -9.26
CA ASN A 116 -15.07 5.33 -8.12
C ASN A 116 -14.34 4.45 -7.10
N PHE A 117 -13.10 4.05 -7.34
CA PHE A 117 -12.36 3.12 -6.48
C PHE A 117 -12.33 3.57 -5.02
N MET A 118 -12.09 4.85 -4.79
CA MET A 118 -11.96 5.41 -3.44
C MET A 118 -13.27 5.35 -2.61
N ASN A 119 -14.41 5.20 -3.28
CA ASN A 119 -15.73 5.10 -2.65
C ASN A 119 -16.16 3.64 -2.43
N THR A 120 -15.28 2.67 -2.67
CA THR A 120 -15.59 1.23 -2.55
C THR A 120 -15.17 0.67 -1.20
N GLU A 121 -15.80 -0.44 -0.79
CA GLU A 121 -15.41 -1.20 0.39
C GLU A 121 -14.00 -1.79 0.23
N VAL A 122 -13.62 -2.15 -0.99
CA VAL A 122 -12.26 -2.59 -1.32
C VAL A 122 -11.22 -1.56 -0.89
N TYR A 123 -11.46 -0.29 -1.18
CA TYR A 123 -10.56 0.80 -0.75
C TYR A 123 -10.49 0.91 0.79
N SER A 124 -11.61 0.70 1.48
CA SER A 124 -11.61 0.64 2.94
C SER A 124 -10.66 -0.45 3.47
N ASN A 125 -10.63 -1.62 2.84
CA ASN A 125 -9.72 -2.70 3.18
C ASN A 125 -8.26 -2.38 2.81
N VAL A 126 -8.01 -1.73 1.68
CA VAL A 126 -6.68 -1.21 1.32
C VAL A 126 -6.17 -0.20 2.36
N ARG A 127 -7.02 0.69 2.86
CA ARG A 127 -6.65 1.63 3.94
C ARG A 127 -6.19 0.91 5.21
N LYS A 128 -6.73 -0.26 5.54
CA LYS A 128 -6.26 -1.06 6.67
C LYS A 128 -4.82 -1.55 6.47
N LEU A 129 -4.47 -1.99 5.24
CA LEU A 129 -3.07 -2.33 4.92
C LEU A 129 -2.14 -1.12 5.11
N TYR A 130 -2.58 0.06 4.68
CA TYR A 130 -1.80 1.30 4.84
C TYR A 130 -1.66 1.72 6.31
N ALA A 131 -2.66 1.42 7.15
CA ALA A 131 -2.59 1.71 8.59
C ALA A 131 -1.46 0.93 9.29
N TYR A 132 -1.16 -0.30 8.85
CA TYR A 132 0.00 -1.03 9.36
C TYR A 132 1.32 -0.29 9.10
N LEU A 133 1.50 0.32 7.93
CA LEU A 133 2.69 1.12 7.63
C LEU A 133 2.78 2.35 8.53
N ILE A 134 1.67 3.07 8.73
CA ILE A 134 1.63 4.22 9.64
C ILE A 134 2.05 3.81 11.05
N ASN A 135 1.50 2.70 11.58
CA ASN A 135 1.86 2.18 12.89
C ASN A 135 3.36 1.82 12.99
N ILE A 136 3.94 1.25 11.93
CA ILE A 136 5.39 0.96 11.90
C ILE A 136 6.21 2.26 11.92
N PHE A 137 5.81 3.29 11.18
CA PHE A 137 6.48 4.59 11.20
C PHE A 137 6.37 5.26 12.56
N GLU A 138 5.20 5.24 13.20
CA GLU A 138 5.02 5.78 14.56
C GLU A 138 5.86 5.01 15.59
N GLU A 139 5.91 3.67 15.50
CA GLU A 139 6.81 2.86 16.32
C GLU A 139 8.27 3.29 16.16
N GLY A 140 8.72 3.48 14.90
CA GLY A 140 10.10 3.90 14.62
C GLY A 140 10.44 5.28 15.15
N LYS A 141 9.49 6.20 15.15
CA LYS A 141 9.64 7.52 15.81
C LYS A 141 9.73 7.37 17.32
N GLY A 142 8.85 6.57 17.91
CA GLY A 142 8.82 6.34 19.37
C GLY A 142 10.06 5.64 19.90
N THR A 143 10.71 4.78 19.11
CA THR A 143 11.97 4.09 19.46
C THR A 143 13.23 4.87 19.09
N GLY A 144 13.11 5.97 18.36
CA GLY A 144 14.24 6.75 17.87
C GLY A 144 14.97 6.13 16.67
N GLU A 145 14.44 5.07 16.07
CA GLU A 145 14.98 4.51 14.82
C GLU A 145 14.75 5.45 13.63
N MET A 146 13.69 6.26 13.66
CA MET A 146 13.31 7.18 12.61
C MET A 146 13.38 8.63 13.08
N LYS A 147 13.48 9.55 12.12
CA LYS A 147 13.50 11.00 12.37
C LYS A 147 12.29 11.40 13.22
N PRO A 148 12.48 12.19 14.29
CA PRO A 148 11.39 12.60 15.18
C PRO A 148 10.36 13.50 14.49
N ASP A 149 10.78 14.26 13.47
CA ASP A 149 9.97 15.15 12.65
C ASP A 149 9.38 14.46 11.39
N LEU A 150 9.61 13.15 11.22
CA LEU A 150 9.04 12.40 10.10
C LEU A 150 7.52 12.40 10.17
N ASP A 151 6.87 12.84 9.09
CA ASP A 151 5.43 12.66 8.93
C ASP A 151 5.14 11.23 8.45
N PRO A 152 4.45 10.39 9.25
CA PRO A 152 4.16 9.00 8.89
C PRO A 152 3.29 8.85 7.64
N TYR A 153 2.43 9.82 7.35
CA TYR A 153 1.58 9.81 6.16
C TYR A 153 2.40 10.11 4.89
N ALA A 154 3.31 11.08 4.96
CA ALA A 154 4.24 11.37 3.87
C ALA A 154 5.19 10.19 3.63
N ALA A 155 5.74 9.60 4.69
CA ALA A 155 6.61 8.43 4.61
C ALA A 155 5.89 7.22 3.99
N ARG A 156 4.65 6.96 4.40
CA ARG A 156 3.79 5.94 3.78
C ARG A 156 3.58 6.21 2.29
N ASN A 157 3.31 7.46 1.89
CA ASN A 157 3.08 7.80 0.49
C ASN A 157 4.34 7.56 -0.36
N ILE A 158 5.52 7.90 0.14
CA ILE A 158 6.79 7.60 -0.52
C ILE A 158 6.97 6.08 -0.65
N PHE A 159 6.74 5.34 0.43
CA PHE A 159 6.89 3.88 0.44
C PHE A 159 5.94 3.21 -0.56
N ILE A 160 4.64 3.52 -0.49
CA ILE A 160 3.62 2.95 -1.38
C ILE A 160 3.83 3.41 -2.83
N GLY A 161 4.15 4.69 -3.07
CA GLY A 161 4.41 5.19 -4.41
C GLY A 161 5.59 4.50 -5.09
N THR A 162 6.63 4.17 -4.33
CA THR A 162 7.77 3.38 -4.82
C THR A 162 7.34 1.95 -5.18
N VAL A 163 6.59 1.29 -4.31
CA VAL A 163 6.04 -0.06 -4.57
C VAL A 163 5.12 -0.06 -5.79
N ASP A 164 4.23 0.91 -5.87
CA ASP A 164 3.29 1.06 -7.00
C ASP A 164 4.03 1.23 -8.33
N HIS A 165 5.10 2.03 -8.34
CA HIS A 165 5.92 2.19 -9.54
C HIS A 165 6.60 0.88 -9.95
N ILE A 166 7.23 0.19 -9.01
CA ILE A 166 7.93 -1.10 -9.26
C ILE A 166 6.95 -2.12 -9.83
N VAL A 167 5.80 -2.30 -9.18
CA VAL A 167 4.81 -3.31 -9.59
C VAL A 167 4.16 -2.96 -10.93
N THR A 168 3.74 -1.71 -11.12
CA THR A 168 3.12 -1.28 -12.37
C THR A 168 4.07 -1.47 -13.55
N ARG A 169 5.34 -1.08 -13.39
CA ARG A 169 6.36 -1.27 -14.44
C ARG A 169 6.59 -2.75 -14.74
N TRP A 170 6.64 -3.61 -13.72
CA TRP A 170 6.80 -5.05 -13.87
C TRP A 170 5.64 -5.67 -14.65
N LEU A 171 4.39 -5.31 -14.31
CA LEU A 171 3.19 -5.76 -15.01
C LEU A 171 3.14 -5.29 -16.47
N LEU A 172 3.50 -4.02 -16.73
CA LEU A 172 3.53 -3.44 -18.08
C LEU A 172 4.65 -4.03 -18.96
N LYS A 173 5.65 -4.64 -18.35
CA LYS A 173 6.71 -5.39 -19.03
C LYS A 173 6.46 -6.90 -19.07
N ASP A 174 5.20 -7.32 -18.94
CA ASP A 174 4.78 -8.73 -18.95
C ASP A 174 5.61 -9.61 -18.00
N MET A 175 5.97 -9.04 -16.83
CA MET A 175 6.68 -9.78 -15.75
C MET A 175 8.02 -10.38 -16.21
N SER A 176 8.70 -9.73 -17.16
CA SER A 176 9.90 -10.24 -17.83
C SER A 176 11.19 -10.18 -17.00
N TYR A 177 11.14 -9.68 -15.77
CA TYR A 177 12.27 -9.60 -14.83
C TYR A 177 11.77 -9.87 -13.40
N SER A 178 12.68 -10.09 -12.45
CA SER A 178 12.30 -10.33 -11.06
C SER A 178 11.85 -9.03 -10.37
N LEU A 179 10.76 -9.08 -9.61
CA LEU A 179 10.34 -7.96 -8.73
C LEU A 179 11.39 -7.63 -7.65
N PHE A 180 12.31 -8.56 -7.41
CA PHE A 180 13.35 -8.45 -6.37
C PHE A 180 14.68 -7.91 -6.90
N ASP A 181 14.78 -7.64 -8.21
CA ASP A 181 15.97 -7.02 -8.78
C ASP A 181 16.17 -5.61 -8.19
N ASN A 182 17.35 -5.36 -7.62
CA ASN A 182 17.72 -4.11 -6.94
C ASN A 182 16.84 -3.71 -5.75
N LEU A 183 16.03 -4.62 -5.21
CA LEU A 183 15.07 -4.31 -4.15
C LEU A 183 15.77 -3.85 -2.86
N GLU A 184 16.88 -4.48 -2.48
CA GLU A 184 17.64 -4.08 -1.29
C GLU A 184 18.25 -2.70 -1.43
N GLU A 185 18.67 -2.32 -2.63
CA GLU A 185 19.22 -1.00 -2.94
C GLU A 185 18.12 0.07 -2.83
N VAL A 186 16.96 -0.18 -3.45
CA VAL A 186 15.79 0.71 -3.35
C VAL A 186 15.31 0.83 -1.89
N PHE A 187 15.23 -0.30 -1.16
CA PHE A 187 14.86 -0.28 0.25
C PHE A 187 15.87 0.50 1.09
N GLY A 188 17.17 0.34 0.83
CA GLY A 188 18.23 1.09 1.51
C GLY A 188 18.03 2.60 1.37
N LEU A 189 17.81 3.10 0.16
CA LEU A 189 17.54 4.51 -0.11
C LEU A 189 16.31 5.04 0.65
N MET A 190 15.22 4.28 0.67
CA MET A 190 14.02 4.66 1.45
C MET A 190 14.31 4.65 2.95
N ALA A 191 14.96 3.62 3.45
CA ALA A 191 15.27 3.49 4.87
C ALA A 191 16.18 4.63 5.35
N ASP A 192 17.18 5.02 4.57
CA ASP A 192 18.08 6.14 4.88
C ASP A 192 17.34 7.49 4.88
N ALA A 193 16.35 7.65 4.00
CA ALA A 193 15.49 8.83 4.03
C ALA A 193 14.65 8.94 5.32
N PHE A 194 14.26 7.81 5.91
CA PHE A 194 13.39 7.76 7.09
C PHE A 194 14.15 7.70 8.41
N ARG A 195 15.37 7.10 8.43
CA ARG A 195 16.17 6.89 9.65
C ARG A 195 16.56 8.20 10.32
N ALA A 196 16.61 8.16 11.65
CA ALA A 196 17.25 9.21 12.42
C ALA A 196 18.74 9.26 12.07
N ASN A 197 19.25 10.46 11.81
CA ASN A 197 20.70 10.66 11.68
C ASN A 197 21.33 10.45 13.05
N HIS A 198 22.02 9.34 13.26
CA HIS A 198 22.93 9.20 14.37
C HIS A 198 24.17 10.05 14.03
N THR A 199 24.06 11.37 14.16
CA THR A 199 25.26 12.18 14.34
C THR A 199 25.88 11.73 15.63
N ALA A 200 27.09 11.16 15.57
CA ALA A 200 27.90 10.96 16.75
C ALA A 200 27.89 12.27 17.57
N PRO A 201 27.81 12.22 18.91
CA PRO A 201 27.82 13.42 19.70
C PRO A 201 29.07 14.24 19.31
N SER A 202 28.86 15.43 18.76
CA SER A 202 29.92 16.34 18.43
C SER A 202 30.69 16.59 19.72
N ALA A 203 31.96 16.22 19.73
CA ALA A 203 32.87 16.55 20.82
C ALA A 203 32.73 18.08 21.10
N THR A 204 32.16 18.39 22.22
CA THR A 204 32.02 19.75 22.74
C THR A 204 33.41 20.36 22.74
N SER A 205 33.69 21.23 21.80
CA SER A 205 34.85 22.11 21.86
C SER A 205 34.60 23.10 22.99
N ALA A 206 35.29 22.87 24.09
CA ALA A 206 35.47 23.85 25.11
C ALA A 206 36.10 25.11 24.46
N HIS A 207 35.33 26.15 24.30
CA HIS A 207 35.86 27.47 24.07
C HIS A 207 35.45 28.41 25.22
N LYS A 208 36.52 28.88 25.83
CA LYS A 208 36.66 29.84 26.93
C LYS A 208 35.76 31.06 26.76
N ASP A 209 35.29 31.46 27.93
CA ASP A 209 34.74 32.75 28.24
C ASP A 209 35.54 33.92 27.64
N VAL A 210 34.85 34.83 27.00
CA VAL A 210 35.25 36.23 26.88
C VAL A 210 34.00 37.07 27.14
N GLU A 211 33.97 37.64 28.33
CA GLU A 211 33.09 38.77 28.69
C GLU A 211 33.39 39.97 27.80
N VAL A 212 32.36 40.59 27.23
CA VAL A 212 32.32 42.00 26.92
C VAL A 212 30.91 42.55 27.11
N HIS A 213 30.85 43.65 27.81
CA HIS A 213 29.75 44.43 28.31
C HIS A 213 28.83 45.09 27.28
N GLU A 214 27.59 45.28 27.75
CA GLU A 214 26.70 46.46 27.63
C GLU A 214 26.07 46.85 26.30
N GLY A 215 24.74 46.93 26.34
CA GLY A 215 24.05 48.04 25.72
C GLY A 215 22.66 47.82 25.16
N SER A 216 21.65 48.24 25.96
CA SER A 216 20.41 48.91 25.50
C SER A 216 19.26 48.13 24.91
N GLU A 217 18.25 48.04 25.71
CA GLU A 217 16.79 48.17 25.52
C GLU A 217 16.22 48.28 24.10
N ARG A 218 15.19 47.45 23.79
CA ARG A 218 13.82 47.89 23.45
C ARG A 218 12.84 46.70 23.45
N LYS A 219 11.71 46.94 24.11
CA LYS A 219 10.48 46.12 24.19
C LYS A 219 9.55 46.37 22.96
N PRO A 220 8.33 45.84 22.96
CA PRO A 220 7.94 44.59 22.32
C PRO A 220 6.83 44.85 21.25
N GLY A 221 6.48 43.87 20.47
CA GLY A 221 5.30 44.02 19.60
C GLY A 221 4.98 42.82 18.74
N ASN A 222 3.90 42.24 19.11
CA ASN A 222 2.85 41.72 18.24
C ASN A 222 2.83 40.23 17.92
N GLN A 223 1.82 39.61 18.52
CA GLN A 223 1.26 38.33 18.20
C GLN A 223 0.68 38.37 16.76
N ALA A 224 0.97 37.38 15.96
CA ALA A 224 0.18 37.03 14.81
C ALA A 224 -0.05 35.52 14.84
N SER A 225 -1.29 35.16 15.12
CA SER A 225 -1.89 33.85 14.96
C SER A 225 -1.71 33.35 13.52
N GLY A 226 -1.06 32.21 13.35
CA GLY A 226 -0.99 31.49 12.08
C GLY A 226 -2.34 30.79 11.78
N PRO A 227 -2.71 30.68 10.51
CA PRO A 227 -3.97 30.03 10.13
C PRO A 227 -3.92 28.53 10.33
N GLU A 228 -5.01 27.99 10.87
CA GLU A 228 -5.33 26.56 10.89
C GLU A 228 -5.26 26.00 9.46
N ARG A 229 -4.55 24.92 9.29
CA ARG A 229 -4.56 24.16 8.04
C ARG A 229 -5.82 23.33 8.00
N PRO A 230 -6.62 23.41 6.92
CA PRO A 230 -7.71 22.46 6.71
C PRO A 230 -7.14 21.05 6.45
N ASP A 231 -7.84 20.05 6.97
CA ASP A 231 -7.60 18.64 6.71
C ASP A 231 -7.58 18.37 5.20
N MET A 232 -6.39 18.19 4.66
CA MET A 232 -6.21 17.85 3.26
C MET A 232 -6.33 16.32 3.14
N GLU A 233 -7.56 15.85 3.04
CA GLU A 233 -7.84 14.54 2.45
C GLU A 233 -7.38 14.62 0.99
N MET A 234 -6.24 14.08 0.71
CA MET A 234 -5.77 13.87 -0.66
C MET A 234 -6.01 12.43 -1.09
N PRO A 235 -6.35 12.24 -2.38
CA PRO A 235 -6.84 10.99 -2.95
C PRO A 235 -5.88 9.81 -2.86
#